data_d1f858eef2a909c682f5d54f4e7d2ae7
#
_entry.id   d1f858eef2a909c682f5d54f4e7d2ae7
#
_cell.length_a   1.000
_cell.length_b   1.000
_cell.length_c   1.000
_cell.angle_alpha   90.00
_cell.angle_beta   90.00
_cell.angle_gamma   90.00
#
_symmetry.space_group_name_H-M   'P 1'
#
loop_
_entity.id
_entity.type
_entity.pdbx_description
1 polymer ?
#
loop_
_entity_poly.entity_id
_entity_poly.type
_entity_poly.pdbx_seq_one_letter_code
_entity_poly.pdbx_strand_id
1 'polypeptide(L)'
;MLIKFLWAVKFLLSPSIAQAAKVLIYHHVSNTMPASTSISPERFIAHMDYLADNNYKIVPLSELTEKLRKHKPLPDKTVAITFDDSYADVYTAAYPILKKRGWPFTFFVNTKAVGSGKLFVTWNQLREMSKNDVTIANHTIEHSHLVRLGKNESQAQWRDRTIKEITIAQKKIEAEIGSAPKIFAYPYGEYDKELKQILKELDYLAFTQQAGVLNLETDLQTLPRFPFGGNYTQLKDFVEKVNTLPLAVKQLEFYSDKNNKLTDMRVKAGDKPYLVLTLYNPSLLKKVNCFSSSEGAIKTEIIDGKLWVQSKQGFPEGRTKFNCTAASDQRGRFYWFTQLWLATDKNGNWSYKD
;
A
#
# COMPACT_ATOMS: atom_id res chain seq x y z
N MET A 1 2.39 7.92 64.87
CA MET A 1 1.79 8.63 63.71
C MET A 1 2.83 8.64 62.58
N LEU A 2 2.78 7.59 61.72
CA LEU A 2 3.75 7.41 60.61
C LEU A 2 3.12 8.00 59.34
N ILE A 3 3.71 9.02 58.80
CA ILE A 3 3.34 9.64 57.50
C ILE A 3 4.01 8.82 56.42
N LYS A 4 3.23 8.08 55.63
CA LYS A 4 3.70 7.40 54.41
C LYS A 4 3.76 8.44 53.27
N PHE A 5 4.97 8.75 52.83
CA PHE A 5 5.20 9.49 51.58
C PHE A 5 4.95 8.53 50.40
N LEU A 6 3.86 8.75 49.67
CA LEU A 6 3.66 8.15 48.35
C LEU A 6 4.50 8.93 47.31
N TRP A 7 5.55 8.29 46.80
CA TRP A 7 6.25 8.76 45.62
C TRP A 7 5.39 8.43 44.39
N ALA A 8 4.78 9.45 43.80
CA ALA A 8 4.16 9.34 42.47
C ALA A 8 5.29 9.33 41.43
N VAL A 9 5.61 8.16 40.90
CA VAL A 9 6.50 8.04 39.72
C VAL A 9 5.74 8.63 38.54
N LYS A 10 6.06 9.87 38.18
CA LYS A 10 5.70 10.43 36.87
C LYS A 10 6.45 9.65 35.82
N PHE A 11 5.76 8.75 35.12
CA PHE A 11 6.22 8.26 33.84
C PHE A 11 6.35 9.46 32.90
N LEU A 12 7.56 9.94 32.73
CA LEU A 12 7.93 10.82 31.62
C LEU A 12 7.71 10.00 30.36
N LEU A 13 6.59 10.25 29.67
CA LEU A 13 6.38 9.80 28.31
C LEU A 13 7.54 10.36 27.48
N SER A 14 8.56 9.53 27.25
CA SER A 14 9.58 9.81 26.22
C SER A 14 8.86 10.19 24.93
N PRO A 15 9.34 11.17 24.16
CA PRO A 15 8.72 11.51 22.88
C PRO A 15 8.56 10.22 22.08
N SER A 16 7.33 9.90 21.73
CA SER A 16 6.98 8.73 20.92
C SER A 16 7.89 8.73 19.70
N ILE A 17 8.89 7.85 19.69
CA ILE A 17 9.66 7.53 18.48
C ILE A 17 8.57 7.17 17.46
N ALA A 18 8.50 7.90 16.36
CA ALA A 18 7.48 7.71 15.33
C ALA A 18 7.47 6.23 14.94
N GLN A 19 6.41 5.52 15.37
CA GLN A 19 6.24 4.10 15.07
C GLN A 19 5.79 3.98 13.63
N ALA A 20 6.74 3.74 12.73
CA ALA A 20 6.54 3.91 11.30
C ALA A 20 7.45 2.96 10.50
N ALA A 21 6.88 1.96 9.88
CA ALA A 21 7.59 1.12 8.93
C ALA A 21 7.16 1.46 7.49
N LYS A 22 8.02 1.20 6.52
CA LYS A 22 7.75 1.44 5.10
C LYS A 22 7.72 0.11 4.37
N VAL A 23 6.79 -0.02 3.44
CA VAL A 23 6.75 -1.14 2.51
C VAL A 23 6.99 -0.60 1.11
N LEU A 24 7.99 -1.13 0.43
CA LEU A 24 8.35 -0.73 -0.93
C LEU A 24 7.74 -1.70 -1.92
N ILE A 25 7.17 -1.20 -3.00
CA ILE A 25 6.67 -2.03 -4.08
C ILE A 25 7.43 -1.73 -5.38
N TYR A 26 7.90 -2.79 -6.01
CA TYR A 26 8.46 -2.83 -7.35
C TYR A 26 7.69 -3.84 -8.20
N HIS A 27 7.79 -3.76 -9.53
CA HIS A 27 7.26 -4.75 -10.45
C HIS A 27 8.39 -5.32 -11.30
N HIS A 28 9.05 -4.51 -12.11
CA HIS A 28 10.19 -4.89 -12.94
C HIS A 28 11.50 -4.29 -12.44
N VAL A 29 12.58 -5.09 -12.47
CA VAL A 29 13.97 -4.59 -12.36
C VAL A 29 14.66 -4.84 -13.70
N SER A 30 14.45 -3.92 -14.64
CA SER A 30 14.81 -4.13 -16.04
C SER A 30 14.98 -2.79 -16.78
N ASN A 31 15.86 -2.80 -17.81
CA ASN A 31 16.03 -1.70 -18.77
C ASN A 31 15.18 -1.87 -20.03
N THR A 32 14.50 -3.02 -20.20
CA THR A 32 13.83 -3.38 -21.46
C THR A 32 12.29 -3.54 -21.30
N MET A 33 11.80 -3.55 -20.07
CA MET A 33 10.37 -3.66 -19.77
C MET A 33 9.70 -2.29 -19.77
N PRO A 34 8.34 -2.19 -19.78
CA PRO A 34 7.63 -0.92 -19.84
C PRO A 34 8.09 0.06 -18.75
N ALA A 35 8.49 1.25 -19.15
CA ALA A 35 9.07 2.25 -18.24
C ALA A 35 8.16 2.61 -17.06
N SER A 36 6.82 2.57 -17.25
CA SER A 36 5.85 2.93 -16.23
C SER A 36 5.89 2.03 -14.98
N THR A 37 6.33 0.77 -15.12
CA THR A 37 6.38 -0.24 -14.05
C THR A 37 7.80 -0.69 -13.73
N SER A 38 8.81 -0.15 -14.42
CA SER A 38 10.19 -0.60 -14.31
C SER A 38 11.08 0.37 -13.54
N ILE A 39 12.08 -0.22 -12.88
CA ILE A 39 13.28 0.46 -12.39
C ILE A 39 14.50 -0.22 -13.03
N SER A 40 15.53 0.55 -13.42
CA SER A 40 16.76 -0.07 -13.91
C SER A 40 17.52 -0.79 -12.79
N PRO A 41 18.29 -1.86 -13.09
CA PRO A 41 19.10 -2.54 -12.09
C PRO A 41 20.04 -1.61 -11.32
N GLU A 42 20.63 -0.62 -12.00
CA GLU A 42 21.54 0.35 -11.39
C GLU A 42 20.84 1.24 -10.38
N ARG A 43 19.64 1.74 -10.70
CA ARG A 43 18.84 2.53 -9.77
C ARG A 43 18.30 1.68 -8.61
N PHE A 44 17.93 0.43 -8.88
CA PHE A 44 17.53 -0.49 -7.83
C PHE A 44 18.67 -0.73 -6.84
N ILE A 45 19.90 -0.96 -7.34
CA ILE A 45 21.10 -1.07 -6.50
C ILE A 45 21.31 0.21 -5.69
N ALA A 46 21.21 1.40 -6.30
CA ALA A 46 21.35 2.67 -5.58
C ALA A 46 20.32 2.85 -4.46
N HIS A 47 19.08 2.38 -4.65
CA HIS A 47 18.06 2.35 -3.59
C HIS A 47 18.49 1.43 -2.43
N MET A 48 19.00 0.23 -2.76
CA MET A 48 19.42 -0.74 -1.74
C MET A 48 20.67 -0.25 -1.00
N ASP A 49 21.64 0.35 -1.70
CA ASP A 49 22.83 0.93 -1.08
C ASP A 49 22.46 2.06 -0.12
N TYR A 50 21.53 2.96 -0.52
CA TYR A 50 21.05 3.99 0.39
C TYR A 50 20.45 3.42 1.68
N LEU A 51 19.68 2.33 1.61
CA LEU A 51 19.11 1.68 2.79
C LEU A 51 20.23 1.13 3.71
N ALA A 52 21.25 0.49 3.12
CA ALA A 52 22.38 -0.05 3.86
C ALA A 52 23.19 1.08 4.55
N ASP A 53 23.59 2.10 3.79
CA ASP A 53 24.44 3.21 4.25
C ASP A 53 23.75 4.05 5.34
N ASN A 54 22.42 4.07 5.37
CA ASN A 54 21.64 4.81 6.35
C ASN A 54 21.04 3.93 7.47
N ASN A 55 21.53 2.70 7.63
CA ASN A 55 21.17 1.77 8.71
C ASN A 55 19.66 1.47 8.77
N TYR A 56 19.00 1.29 7.62
CA TYR A 56 17.65 0.76 7.57
C TYR A 56 17.64 -0.74 7.88
N LYS A 57 16.74 -1.17 8.77
CA LYS A 57 16.50 -2.58 9.04
C LYS A 57 15.55 -3.14 7.97
N ILE A 58 16.05 -4.07 7.14
CA ILE A 58 15.22 -4.80 6.19
C ILE A 58 14.67 -6.04 6.87
N VAL A 59 13.34 -6.19 6.83
CA VAL A 59 12.64 -7.28 7.54
C VAL A 59 11.69 -8.00 6.61
N PRO A 60 11.38 -9.28 6.87
CA PRO A 60 10.28 -9.96 6.20
C PRO A 60 8.96 -9.21 6.42
N LEU A 61 8.12 -9.13 5.38
CA LEU A 61 6.82 -8.48 5.51
C LEU A 61 5.94 -9.15 6.57
N SER A 62 6.10 -10.45 6.77
CA SER A 62 5.43 -11.23 7.83
C SER A 62 5.75 -10.69 9.23
N GLU A 63 6.98 -10.21 9.49
CA GLU A 63 7.32 -9.58 10.78
C GLU A 63 6.50 -8.31 11.01
N LEU A 64 6.35 -7.47 9.99
CA LEU A 64 5.55 -6.24 10.08
C LEU A 64 4.06 -6.56 10.29
N THR A 65 3.53 -7.53 9.54
CA THR A 65 2.12 -7.90 9.64
C THR A 65 1.79 -8.52 11.00
N GLU A 66 2.70 -9.32 11.56
CA GLU A 66 2.53 -9.86 12.90
C GLU A 66 2.54 -8.75 13.97
N LYS A 67 3.44 -7.76 13.85
CA LYS A 67 3.47 -6.61 14.74
C LYS A 67 2.19 -5.79 14.67
N LEU A 68 1.66 -5.55 13.46
CA LEU A 68 0.38 -4.85 13.26
C LEU A 68 -0.78 -5.62 13.91
N ARG A 69 -0.91 -6.93 13.66
CA ARG A 69 -1.96 -7.76 14.30
C ARG A 69 -1.89 -7.75 15.83
N LYS A 70 -0.69 -7.69 16.39
CA LYS A 70 -0.45 -7.72 17.83
C LYS A 70 -0.32 -6.32 18.45
N HIS A 71 -0.60 -5.25 17.70
CA HIS A 71 -0.39 -3.85 18.11
C HIS A 71 1.00 -3.60 18.75
N LYS A 72 2.04 -4.26 18.22
CA LYS A 72 3.42 -4.08 18.68
C LYS A 72 4.10 -2.93 17.93
N PRO A 73 5.02 -2.20 18.58
CA PRO A 73 5.74 -1.09 17.98
C PRO A 73 6.41 -1.44 16.64
N LEU A 74 6.30 -0.50 15.69
CA LEU A 74 7.00 -0.52 14.40
C LEU A 74 8.18 0.46 14.50
N PRO A 75 9.43 -0.01 14.69
CA PRO A 75 10.58 0.90 14.79
C PRO A 75 10.75 1.72 13.52
N ASP A 76 11.14 2.98 13.66
CA ASP A 76 11.53 3.81 12.51
C ASP A 76 12.73 3.18 11.78
N LYS A 77 12.96 3.57 10.53
CA LYS A 77 13.96 2.96 9.64
C LYS A 77 13.79 1.43 9.43
N THR A 78 12.56 0.92 9.61
CA THR A 78 12.22 -0.46 9.26
C THR A 78 11.54 -0.49 7.89
N VAL A 79 12.03 -1.35 7.00
CA VAL A 79 11.58 -1.47 5.62
C VAL A 79 11.30 -2.93 5.28
N ALA A 80 10.18 -3.20 4.59
CA ALA A 80 9.96 -4.45 3.88
C ALA A 80 9.95 -4.17 2.36
N ILE A 81 10.56 -5.06 1.60
CA ILE A 81 10.65 -4.96 0.13
C ILE A 81 9.63 -5.93 -0.46
N THR A 82 8.84 -5.47 -1.44
CA THR A 82 7.86 -6.31 -2.12
C THR A 82 7.95 -6.15 -3.64
N PHE A 83 7.59 -7.23 -4.34
CA PHE A 83 7.38 -7.25 -5.80
C PHE A 83 6.01 -7.82 -6.09
N ASP A 84 5.39 -7.37 -7.21
CA ASP A 84 4.11 -7.86 -7.69
C ASP A 84 4.25 -8.50 -9.09
N ASP A 85 3.20 -9.16 -9.58
CA ASP A 85 2.93 -9.60 -10.96
C ASP A 85 3.72 -10.79 -11.50
N SER A 86 4.47 -11.51 -10.69
CA SER A 86 5.15 -12.76 -11.11
C SER A 86 6.22 -12.60 -12.20
N TYR A 87 6.79 -11.42 -12.44
CA TYR A 87 7.75 -11.21 -13.53
C TYR A 87 9.09 -11.91 -13.33
N ALA A 88 9.64 -12.44 -14.42
CA ALA A 88 10.88 -13.22 -14.43
C ALA A 88 12.12 -12.38 -14.06
N ASP A 89 12.12 -11.08 -14.33
CA ASP A 89 13.24 -10.20 -13.97
C ASP A 89 13.39 -9.99 -12.46
N VAL A 90 12.36 -10.25 -11.67
CA VAL A 90 12.50 -10.32 -10.21
C VAL A 90 13.46 -11.45 -9.82
N TYR A 91 13.36 -12.62 -10.46
CA TYR A 91 14.29 -13.73 -10.22
C TYR A 91 15.67 -13.48 -10.81
N THR A 92 15.75 -12.94 -12.04
CA THR A 92 17.03 -12.82 -12.74
C THR A 92 17.83 -11.58 -12.38
N ALA A 93 17.19 -10.51 -11.92
CA ALA A 93 17.85 -9.24 -11.58
C ALA A 93 17.72 -8.86 -10.08
N ALA A 94 16.49 -8.77 -9.55
CA ALA A 94 16.29 -8.31 -8.16
C ALA A 94 16.79 -9.32 -7.12
N TYR A 95 16.43 -10.60 -7.26
CA TYR A 95 16.76 -11.66 -6.31
C TYR A 95 18.27 -11.82 -6.07
N PRO A 96 19.17 -11.87 -7.07
CA PRO A 96 20.61 -11.94 -6.82
C PRO A 96 21.15 -10.74 -6.04
N ILE A 97 20.62 -9.54 -6.31
CA ILE A 97 21.02 -8.29 -5.62
C ILE A 97 20.63 -8.35 -4.14
N LEU A 98 19.42 -8.81 -3.81
CA LEU A 98 18.92 -8.91 -2.45
C LEU A 98 19.54 -10.10 -1.70
N LYS A 99 19.69 -11.26 -2.34
CA LYS A 99 20.33 -12.45 -1.78
C LYS A 99 21.78 -12.18 -1.36
N LYS A 100 22.55 -11.45 -2.18
CA LYS A 100 23.93 -11.04 -1.83
C LYS A 100 24.00 -10.20 -0.55
N ARG A 101 22.94 -9.47 -0.21
CA ARG A 101 22.82 -8.64 0.99
C ARG A 101 22.22 -9.41 2.19
N GLY A 102 21.76 -10.64 2.00
CA GLY A 102 21.01 -11.40 3.01
C GLY A 102 19.65 -10.71 3.34
N TRP A 103 19.04 -10.03 2.38
CA TRP A 103 17.83 -9.26 2.60
C TRP A 103 16.59 -10.03 2.13
N PRO A 104 15.62 -10.22 3.03
CA PRO A 104 14.34 -10.85 2.70
C PRO A 104 13.48 -9.92 1.84
N PHE A 105 12.58 -10.52 1.05
CA PHE A 105 11.51 -9.79 0.39
C PHE A 105 10.25 -10.65 0.22
N THR A 106 9.15 -10.03 -0.16
CA THR A 106 7.91 -10.73 -0.49
C THR A 106 7.60 -10.57 -1.96
N PHE A 107 7.25 -11.67 -2.62
CA PHE A 107 6.81 -11.69 -3.99
C PHE A 107 5.34 -12.08 -4.05
N PHE A 108 4.48 -11.12 -4.40
CA PHE A 108 3.07 -11.33 -4.63
C PHE A 108 2.84 -11.87 -6.04
N VAL A 109 2.36 -13.10 -6.15
CA VAL A 109 2.26 -13.79 -7.44
C VAL A 109 0.81 -14.03 -7.85
N ASN A 110 0.50 -13.73 -9.12
CA ASN A 110 -0.72 -14.14 -9.77
C ASN A 110 -0.51 -15.51 -10.40
N THR A 111 -1.20 -16.52 -9.85
CA THR A 111 -0.82 -17.93 -10.02
C THR A 111 -0.98 -18.46 -11.43
N LYS A 112 -1.83 -17.86 -12.27
CA LYS A 112 -1.99 -18.21 -13.68
C LYS A 112 -0.79 -17.78 -14.53
N ALA A 113 -0.16 -16.67 -14.19
CA ALA A 113 1.00 -16.17 -14.93
C ALA A 113 2.24 -17.03 -14.68
N VAL A 114 2.37 -17.61 -13.47
CA VAL A 114 3.54 -18.43 -13.12
C VAL A 114 3.71 -19.61 -14.07
N GLY A 115 4.82 -19.63 -14.81
CA GLY A 115 5.13 -20.67 -15.81
C GLY A 115 4.41 -20.53 -17.14
N SER A 116 3.64 -19.45 -17.37
CA SER A 116 2.89 -19.25 -18.62
C SER A 116 3.74 -18.74 -19.79
N GLY A 117 5.04 -18.50 -19.59
CA GLY A 117 5.96 -18.07 -20.64
C GLY A 117 7.22 -17.41 -20.08
N LYS A 118 8.09 -16.95 -20.98
CA LYS A 118 9.41 -16.38 -20.61
C LYS A 118 9.35 -15.08 -19.80
N LEU A 119 8.20 -14.38 -19.86
CA LEU A 119 7.99 -13.13 -19.12
C LEU A 119 7.84 -13.37 -17.62
N PHE A 120 7.39 -14.55 -17.22
CA PHE A 120 7.03 -14.86 -15.84
C PHE A 120 7.95 -15.91 -15.21
N VAL A 121 8.09 -15.83 -13.89
CA VAL A 121 8.81 -16.86 -13.12
C VAL A 121 8.13 -18.22 -13.22
N THR A 122 8.91 -19.26 -13.01
CA THR A 122 8.42 -20.65 -12.90
C THR A 122 8.23 -21.03 -11.42
N TRP A 123 7.41 -22.05 -11.16
CA TRP A 123 7.26 -22.61 -9.82
C TRP A 123 8.59 -23.15 -9.25
N ASN A 124 9.50 -23.66 -10.10
CA ASN A 124 10.83 -24.09 -9.66
C ASN A 124 11.64 -22.91 -9.13
N GLN A 125 11.62 -21.76 -9.80
CA GLN A 125 12.29 -20.53 -9.35
C GLN A 125 11.67 -20.01 -8.05
N LEU A 126 10.33 -20.01 -7.93
CA LEU A 126 9.65 -19.64 -6.70
C LEU A 126 10.02 -20.55 -5.52
N ARG A 127 10.11 -21.87 -5.74
CA ARG A 127 10.58 -22.82 -4.72
C ARG A 127 12.05 -22.60 -4.33
N GLU A 128 12.91 -22.24 -5.27
CA GLU A 128 14.30 -21.85 -4.95
C GLU A 128 14.33 -20.59 -4.11
N MET A 129 13.62 -19.53 -4.52
CA MET A 129 13.56 -18.27 -3.77
C MET A 129 13.01 -18.46 -2.36
N SER A 130 11.95 -19.26 -2.18
CA SER A 130 11.34 -19.50 -0.87
C SER A 130 12.27 -20.19 0.14
N LYS A 131 13.28 -20.92 -0.33
CA LYS A 131 14.33 -21.52 0.49
C LYS A 131 15.42 -20.52 0.90
N ASN A 132 15.37 -19.29 0.38
CA ASN A 132 16.35 -18.24 0.60
C ASN A 132 15.67 -16.91 1.02
N ASP A 133 14.87 -16.99 2.09
CA ASP A 133 14.22 -15.84 2.76
C ASP A 133 13.25 -15.01 1.87
N VAL A 134 12.73 -15.59 0.78
CA VAL A 134 11.69 -14.95 -0.03
C VAL A 134 10.33 -15.52 0.32
N THR A 135 9.43 -14.65 0.78
CA THR A 135 8.03 -15.01 1.01
C THR A 135 7.25 -14.94 -0.29
N ILE A 136 6.59 -16.04 -0.68
CA ILE A 136 5.66 -16.05 -1.81
C ILE A 136 4.25 -15.81 -1.29
N ALA A 137 3.55 -14.83 -1.84
CA ALA A 137 2.26 -14.35 -1.35
C ALA A 137 1.24 -14.14 -2.46
N ASN A 138 -0.01 -13.93 -2.06
CA ASN A 138 -1.18 -13.99 -2.94
C ASN A 138 -1.42 -12.67 -3.71
N HIS A 139 -1.49 -12.76 -5.05
CA HIS A 139 -1.88 -11.70 -5.97
C HIS A 139 -2.97 -12.16 -6.95
N THR A 140 -3.91 -13.01 -6.50
CA THR A 140 -4.99 -13.64 -7.26
C THR A 140 -4.56 -14.73 -8.25
N ILE A 141 -5.52 -15.25 -9.01
CA ILE A 141 -5.25 -16.17 -10.12
C ILE A 141 -4.92 -15.37 -11.38
N GLU A 142 -5.86 -14.51 -11.80
CA GLU A 142 -5.89 -13.88 -13.14
C GLU A 142 -5.31 -12.45 -13.15
N HIS A 143 -5.06 -11.84 -11.98
CA HIS A 143 -4.72 -10.42 -11.86
C HIS A 143 -5.81 -9.50 -12.43
N SER A 144 -7.09 -9.87 -12.27
CA SER A 144 -8.22 -9.07 -12.75
C SER A 144 -8.54 -7.89 -11.82
N HIS A 145 -9.25 -6.89 -12.37
CA HIS A 145 -9.81 -5.79 -11.58
C HIS A 145 -10.95 -6.30 -10.69
N LEU A 146 -10.62 -6.72 -9.46
CA LEU A 146 -11.59 -7.37 -8.56
C LEU A 146 -12.76 -6.48 -8.16
N VAL A 147 -12.59 -5.16 -8.13
CA VAL A 147 -13.67 -4.20 -7.79
C VAL A 147 -14.74 -4.08 -8.87
N ARG A 148 -14.49 -4.64 -10.06
CA ARG A 148 -15.39 -4.50 -11.21
C ARG A 148 -16.29 -5.73 -11.33
N LEU A 149 -17.61 -5.48 -11.47
CA LEU A 149 -18.55 -6.52 -11.86
C LEU A 149 -18.33 -6.89 -13.32
N GLY A 150 -18.41 -8.17 -13.63
CA GLY A 150 -18.45 -8.66 -15.01
C GLY A 150 -19.74 -8.23 -15.72
N LYS A 151 -19.76 -8.30 -17.06
CA LYS A 151 -20.98 -8.04 -17.84
C LYS A 151 -22.08 -9.01 -17.41
N ASN A 152 -23.21 -8.50 -16.99
CA ASN A 152 -24.37 -9.27 -16.49
C ASN A 152 -24.10 -10.09 -15.21
N GLU A 153 -23.03 -9.78 -14.46
CA GLU A 153 -22.72 -10.43 -13.20
C GLU A 153 -23.52 -9.83 -12.06
N SER A 154 -24.23 -10.65 -11.31
CA SER A 154 -24.88 -10.22 -10.07
C SER A 154 -23.83 -9.99 -8.95
N GLN A 155 -24.22 -9.24 -7.91
CA GLN A 155 -23.34 -9.02 -6.74
C GLN A 155 -22.94 -10.32 -6.05
N ALA A 156 -23.84 -11.32 -5.99
CA ALA A 156 -23.54 -12.64 -5.43
C ALA A 156 -22.51 -13.39 -6.28
N GLN A 157 -22.66 -13.39 -7.59
CA GLN A 157 -21.71 -14.03 -8.52
C GLN A 157 -20.34 -13.35 -8.46
N TRP A 158 -20.30 -12.01 -8.42
CA TRP A 158 -19.07 -11.24 -8.22
C TRP A 158 -18.37 -11.64 -6.92
N ARG A 159 -19.11 -11.73 -5.82
CA ARG A 159 -18.57 -12.14 -4.53
C ARG A 159 -17.96 -13.54 -4.59
N ASP A 160 -18.67 -14.50 -5.17
CA ASP A 160 -18.19 -15.89 -5.33
C ASP A 160 -16.94 -15.95 -6.21
N ARG A 161 -16.92 -15.22 -7.33
CA ARG A 161 -15.75 -15.13 -8.20
C ARG A 161 -14.56 -14.53 -7.44
N THR A 162 -14.76 -13.45 -6.73
CA THR A 162 -13.71 -12.79 -5.95
C THR A 162 -13.13 -13.70 -4.88
N ILE A 163 -13.97 -14.42 -4.12
CA ILE A 163 -13.53 -15.39 -3.13
C ILE A 163 -12.71 -16.51 -3.79
N LYS A 164 -13.14 -17.01 -4.96
CA LYS A 164 -12.40 -18.04 -5.73
C LYS A 164 -11.05 -17.53 -6.20
N GLU A 165 -10.97 -16.32 -6.74
CA GLU A 165 -9.70 -15.67 -7.16
C GLU A 165 -8.67 -15.64 -6.03
N ILE A 166 -9.12 -15.36 -4.80
CA ILE A 166 -8.25 -15.29 -3.63
C ILE A 166 -7.92 -16.68 -3.09
N THR A 167 -8.93 -17.52 -2.86
CA THR A 167 -8.76 -18.78 -2.11
C THR A 167 -8.10 -19.88 -2.96
N ILE A 168 -8.37 -19.93 -4.26
CA ILE A 168 -7.72 -20.91 -5.17
C ILE A 168 -6.25 -20.52 -5.38
N ALA A 169 -5.95 -19.21 -5.55
CA ALA A 169 -4.56 -18.76 -5.64
C ALA A 169 -3.79 -19.12 -4.37
N GLN A 170 -4.36 -18.88 -3.18
CA GLN A 170 -3.73 -19.24 -1.91
C GLN A 170 -3.41 -20.74 -1.83
N LYS A 171 -4.40 -21.60 -2.11
CA LYS A 171 -4.22 -23.06 -2.12
C LYS A 171 -3.14 -23.49 -3.12
N LYS A 172 -3.09 -22.85 -4.30
CA LYS A 172 -2.06 -23.16 -5.30
C LYS A 172 -0.66 -22.80 -4.80
N ILE A 173 -0.49 -21.62 -4.20
CA ILE A 173 0.80 -21.22 -3.62
C ILE A 173 1.21 -22.17 -2.50
N GLU A 174 0.30 -22.51 -1.58
CA GLU A 174 0.56 -23.46 -0.49
C GLU A 174 0.96 -24.85 -1.00
N ALA A 175 0.30 -25.35 -2.03
CA ALA A 175 0.63 -26.64 -2.65
C ALA A 175 2.02 -26.66 -3.31
N GLU A 176 2.46 -25.54 -3.88
CA GLU A 176 3.73 -25.44 -4.60
C GLU A 176 4.92 -25.09 -3.68
N ILE A 177 4.67 -24.31 -2.62
CA ILE A 177 5.71 -23.75 -1.75
C ILE A 177 5.74 -24.44 -0.38
N GLY A 178 4.66 -25.10 0.02
CA GLY A 178 4.49 -25.73 1.34
C GLY A 178 3.76 -24.87 2.36
N SER A 179 3.94 -23.56 2.33
CA SER A 179 3.20 -22.61 3.18
C SER A 179 3.16 -21.21 2.55
N ALA A 180 2.11 -20.47 2.82
CA ALA A 180 2.01 -19.06 2.43
C ALA A 180 1.24 -18.27 3.50
N PRO A 181 1.73 -17.08 3.91
CA PRO A 181 1.01 -16.26 4.86
C PRO A 181 -0.27 -15.70 4.23
N LYS A 182 -1.29 -15.45 5.07
CA LYS A 182 -2.52 -14.77 4.63
C LYS A 182 -2.30 -13.26 4.49
N ILE A 183 -1.47 -12.90 3.53
CA ILE A 183 -1.25 -11.54 3.06
C ILE A 183 -1.58 -11.46 1.58
N PHE A 184 -2.16 -10.34 1.19
CA PHE A 184 -2.72 -10.14 -0.14
C PHE A 184 -2.26 -8.80 -0.70
N ALA A 185 -1.90 -8.73 -1.98
CA ALA A 185 -1.75 -7.47 -2.69
C ALA A 185 -2.93 -7.31 -3.67
N TYR A 186 -3.56 -6.15 -3.64
CA TYR A 186 -4.65 -5.85 -4.58
C TYR A 186 -4.10 -5.66 -5.98
N PRO A 187 -4.59 -6.40 -7.00
CA PRO A 187 -4.32 -6.06 -8.40
C PRO A 187 -4.61 -4.58 -8.68
N TYR A 188 -3.69 -3.90 -9.35
CA TYR A 188 -3.74 -2.44 -9.62
C TYR A 188 -3.82 -1.55 -8.37
N GLY A 189 -3.74 -2.11 -7.17
CA GLY A 189 -3.98 -1.42 -5.90
C GLY A 189 -5.44 -0.99 -5.69
N GLU A 190 -6.39 -1.56 -6.45
CA GLU A 190 -7.82 -1.23 -6.39
C GLU A 190 -8.52 -1.99 -5.28
N TYR A 191 -9.28 -1.28 -4.46
CA TYR A 191 -10.11 -1.83 -3.39
C TYR A 191 -11.36 -0.98 -3.20
N ASP A 192 -12.38 -1.58 -2.63
CA ASP A 192 -13.60 -0.93 -2.18
C ASP A 192 -14.06 -1.55 -0.84
N LYS A 193 -15.18 -1.08 -0.33
CA LYS A 193 -15.73 -1.54 0.95
C LYS A 193 -16.03 -3.04 0.95
N GLU A 194 -16.64 -3.55 -0.12
CA GLU A 194 -17.05 -4.94 -0.23
C GLU A 194 -15.83 -5.88 -0.36
N LEU A 195 -14.84 -5.52 -1.17
CA LEU A 195 -13.62 -6.32 -1.33
C LEU A 195 -12.79 -6.35 -0.03
N LYS A 196 -12.71 -5.23 0.68
CA LYS A 196 -12.11 -5.18 2.03
C LYS A 196 -12.81 -6.12 3.00
N GLN A 197 -14.15 -6.16 2.97
CA GLN A 197 -14.93 -7.03 3.85
C GLN A 197 -14.67 -8.50 3.53
N ILE A 198 -14.58 -8.90 2.26
CA ILE A 198 -14.22 -10.27 1.85
C ILE A 198 -12.84 -10.65 2.42
N LEU A 199 -11.81 -9.80 2.24
CA LEU A 199 -10.48 -10.10 2.74
C LEU A 199 -10.42 -10.19 4.27
N LYS A 200 -11.18 -9.35 4.97
CA LYS A 200 -11.32 -9.42 6.43
C LYS A 200 -11.95 -10.74 6.88
N GLU A 201 -13.02 -11.19 6.22
CA GLU A 201 -13.70 -12.46 6.51
C GLU A 201 -12.80 -13.68 6.24
N LEU A 202 -11.93 -13.58 5.24
CA LEU A 202 -10.93 -14.60 4.91
C LEU A 202 -9.66 -14.50 5.79
N ASP A 203 -9.61 -13.56 6.74
CA ASP A 203 -8.48 -13.28 7.64
C ASP A 203 -7.19 -12.86 6.93
N TYR A 204 -7.28 -12.05 5.86
CA TYR A 204 -6.12 -11.49 5.19
C TYR A 204 -5.75 -10.10 5.71
N LEU A 205 -4.46 -9.80 5.75
CA LEU A 205 -3.96 -8.43 5.67
C LEU A 205 -3.74 -8.08 4.19
N ALA A 206 -4.14 -6.87 3.79
CA ALA A 206 -4.13 -6.52 2.38
C ALA A 206 -3.35 -5.22 2.10
N PHE A 207 -2.51 -5.30 1.07
CA PHE A 207 -1.59 -4.24 0.65
C PHE A 207 -2.08 -3.57 -0.62
N THR A 208 -2.09 -2.25 -0.58
CA THR A 208 -2.49 -1.40 -1.71
C THR A 208 -1.26 -0.91 -2.49
N GLN A 209 -1.49 -0.09 -3.54
CA GLN A 209 -0.44 0.65 -4.26
C GLN A 209 -0.55 2.17 -3.98
N GLN A 210 -1.13 2.54 -2.85
CA GLN A 210 -1.18 3.92 -2.37
C GLN A 210 0.04 4.20 -1.52
N ALA A 211 0.75 5.31 -1.86
CA ALA A 211 1.92 5.75 -1.11
C ALA A 211 1.56 6.09 0.33
N GLY A 212 2.33 5.60 1.28
CA GLY A 212 2.09 5.86 2.69
C GLY A 212 2.97 5.04 3.62
N VAL A 213 2.87 5.32 4.88
CA VAL A 213 3.69 4.74 5.95
C VAL A 213 2.80 3.90 6.85
N LEU A 214 3.24 2.69 7.19
CA LEU A 214 2.57 1.85 8.16
C LEU A 214 2.70 2.43 9.57
N ASN A 215 1.58 2.47 10.29
CA ASN A 215 1.53 2.74 11.73
C ASN A 215 0.48 1.82 12.38
N LEU A 216 0.36 1.85 13.69
CA LEU A 216 -0.56 0.96 14.42
C LEU A 216 -2.05 1.24 14.15
N GLU A 217 -2.36 2.43 13.64
CA GLU A 217 -3.74 2.86 13.33
C GLU A 217 -4.11 2.57 11.85
N THR A 218 -3.18 1.98 11.07
CA THR A 218 -3.45 1.68 9.66
C THR A 218 -4.47 0.54 9.56
N ASP A 219 -5.49 0.73 8.73
CA ASP A 219 -6.47 -0.32 8.41
C ASP A 219 -5.78 -1.54 7.78
N LEU A 220 -5.94 -2.70 8.41
CA LEU A 220 -5.27 -3.95 8.01
C LEU A 220 -5.65 -4.45 6.62
N GLN A 221 -6.74 -3.97 6.04
CA GLN A 221 -7.16 -4.26 4.68
C GLN A 221 -6.78 -3.16 3.68
N THR A 222 -6.02 -2.11 4.10
CA THR A 222 -5.54 -1.05 3.18
C THR A 222 -4.14 -0.59 3.52
N LEU A 223 -3.25 -1.54 3.79
CA LEU A 223 -1.85 -1.27 4.13
C LEU A 223 -1.12 -0.61 2.96
N PRO A 224 -0.58 0.62 3.14
CA PRO A 224 0.06 1.36 2.05
C PRO A 224 1.44 0.82 1.70
N ARG A 225 1.85 1.03 0.45
CA ARG A 225 3.19 0.75 -0.05
C ARG A 225 3.69 1.91 -0.90
N PHE A 226 4.97 2.20 -0.87
CA PHE A 226 5.58 3.20 -1.74
C PHE A 226 5.95 2.57 -3.08
N PRO A 227 5.29 2.96 -4.20
CA PRO A 227 5.61 2.43 -5.52
C PRO A 227 6.86 3.09 -6.10
N PHE A 228 7.73 2.25 -6.71
CA PHE A 228 8.93 2.66 -7.43
C PHE A 228 8.92 2.07 -8.84
N GLY A 229 8.54 2.90 -9.78
CA GLY A 229 8.50 2.65 -11.21
C GLY A 229 8.29 3.98 -11.94
N GLY A 230 8.51 4.00 -13.24
CA GLY A 230 8.31 5.20 -14.07
C GLY A 230 9.15 6.39 -13.62
N ASN A 231 8.47 7.49 -13.37
CA ASN A 231 9.11 8.76 -12.97
C ASN A 231 9.60 8.77 -11.51
N TYR A 232 9.25 7.75 -10.70
CA TYR A 232 9.57 7.71 -9.27
C TYR A 232 10.76 6.80 -8.93
N THR A 233 11.70 6.62 -9.85
CA THR A 233 12.87 5.75 -9.69
C THR A 233 14.15 6.49 -9.34
N GLN A 234 14.13 7.83 -9.29
CA GLN A 234 15.28 8.61 -8.92
C GLN A 234 15.61 8.46 -7.43
N LEU A 235 16.90 8.44 -7.10
CA LEU A 235 17.35 8.28 -5.72
C LEU A 235 16.77 9.36 -4.77
N LYS A 236 16.65 10.62 -5.25
CA LYS A 236 16.06 11.71 -4.47
C LYS A 236 14.62 11.43 -4.05
N ASP A 237 13.80 10.86 -4.96
CA ASP A 237 12.39 10.53 -4.68
C ASP A 237 12.31 9.34 -3.72
N PHE A 238 13.24 8.39 -3.85
CA PHE A 238 13.38 7.27 -2.94
C PHE A 238 13.70 7.74 -1.52
N VAL A 239 14.73 8.58 -1.38
CA VAL A 239 15.17 9.16 -0.11
C VAL A 239 14.03 9.91 0.59
N GLU A 240 13.28 10.73 -0.15
CA GLU A 240 12.11 11.43 0.39
C GLU A 240 11.09 10.43 0.96
N LYS A 241 10.70 9.41 0.18
CA LYS A 241 9.64 8.46 0.56
C LYS A 241 10.04 7.57 1.74
N VAL A 242 11.27 7.06 1.78
CA VAL A 242 11.69 6.19 2.90
C VAL A 242 11.89 6.97 4.21
N ASN A 243 12.04 8.29 4.13
CA ASN A 243 12.13 9.17 5.30
C ASN A 243 10.78 9.72 5.76
N THR A 244 9.67 9.44 5.08
CA THR A 244 8.35 9.96 5.46
C THR A 244 7.86 9.42 6.79
N LEU A 245 6.92 10.18 7.38
CA LEU A 245 6.19 9.86 8.60
C LEU A 245 4.71 9.65 8.27
N PRO A 246 3.97 8.85 9.05
CA PRO A 246 2.54 8.68 8.82
C PRO A 246 1.78 9.96 9.19
N LEU A 247 1.00 10.51 8.27
CA LEU A 247 -0.06 11.45 8.63
C LEU A 247 -1.18 10.64 9.28
N ALA A 248 -1.15 10.54 10.61
CA ALA A 248 -2.03 9.66 11.35
C ALA A 248 -3.48 10.18 11.29
N VAL A 249 -4.32 9.50 10.52
CA VAL A 249 -5.74 9.78 10.34
C VAL A 249 -6.54 8.97 11.36
N LYS A 250 -7.32 9.66 12.20
CA LYS A 250 -8.20 9.06 13.21
C LYS A 250 -9.53 8.61 12.60
N GLN A 251 -10.06 9.40 11.66
CA GLN A 251 -11.32 9.10 10.97
C GLN A 251 -11.23 9.57 9.53
N LEU A 252 -11.71 8.74 8.63
CA LEU A 252 -11.78 8.94 7.20
C LEU A 252 -13.24 8.89 6.77
N GLU A 253 -13.72 9.94 6.08
CA GLU A 253 -15.10 10.03 5.62
C GLU A 253 -15.15 10.54 4.17
N PHE A 254 -16.19 10.13 3.45
CA PHE A 254 -16.42 10.50 2.06
C PHE A 254 -17.77 11.20 1.94
N TYR A 255 -17.85 12.25 1.12
CA TYR A 255 -19.09 12.98 0.87
C TYR A 255 -19.22 13.34 -0.61
N SER A 256 -20.44 13.27 -1.18
CA SER A 256 -20.73 13.77 -2.53
C SER A 256 -20.78 15.30 -2.55
N ASP A 257 -21.32 15.88 -1.48
CA ASP A 257 -21.36 17.31 -1.16
C ASP A 257 -21.31 17.48 0.37
N LYS A 258 -21.32 18.72 0.87
CA LYS A 258 -21.13 18.98 2.32
C LYS A 258 -22.20 18.37 3.24
N ASN A 259 -23.34 17.93 2.68
CA ASN A 259 -24.46 17.40 3.45
C ASN A 259 -24.68 15.88 3.24
N ASN A 260 -24.20 15.33 2.14
CA ASN A 260 -24.49 13.96 1.74
C ASN A 260 -23.26 13.05 1.84
N LYS A 261 -23.24 12.23 2.88
CA LYS A 261 -22.16 11.26 3.14
C LYS A 261 -22.26 10.06 2.20
N LEU A 262 -21.12 9.68 1.61
CA LEU A 262 -20.97 8.46 0.84
C LEU A 262 -20.58 7.29 1.74
N THR A 263 -20.96 6.10 1.36
CA THR A 263 -20.62 4.85 2.06
C THR A 263 -19.25 4.28 1.66
N ASP A 264 -18.70 4.76 0.52
CA ASP A 264 -17.47 4.24 -0.09
C ASP A 264 -16.80 5.34 -0.95
N MET A 265 -15.56 5.06 -1.40
CA MET A 265 -14.79 5.92 -2.30
C MET A 265 -15.18 5.76 -3.78
N ARG A 266 -16.21 4.98 -4.12
CA ARG A 266 -16.72 4.84 -5.48
C ARG A 266 -17.60 6.01 -5.86
N VAL A 267 -17.32 6.60 -7.03
CA VAL A 267 -18.01 7.77 -7.58
C VAL A 267 -18.19 7.61 -9.09
N LYS A 268 -18.78 8.60 -9.76
CA LYS A 268 -18.91 8.64 -11.21
C LYS A 268 -17.93 9.65 -11.81
N ALA A 269 -17.55 9.42 -13.06
CA ALA A 269 -16.79 10.41 -13.82
C ALA A 269 -17.56 11.74 -13.89
N GLY A 270 -16.84 12.82 -13.60
CA GLY A 270 -17.41 14.17 -13.47
C GLY A 270 -17.77 14.57 -12.04
N ASP A 271 -17.89 13.64 -11.09
CA ASP A 271 -18.14 13.95 -9.69
C ASP A 271 -16.94 14.67 -9.04
N LYS A 272 -17.23 15.50 -8.03
CA LYS A 272 -16.26 16.24 -7.21
C LYS A 272 -16.47 15.95 -5.74
N PRO A 273 -16.20 14.73 -5.30
CA PRO A 273 -16.46 14.35 -3.91
C PRO A 273 -15.49 15.03 -2.93
N TYR A 274 -15.89 15.04 -1.67
CA TYR A 274 -15.02 15.44 -0.57
C TYR A 274 -14.41 14.23 0.13
N LEU A 275 -13.13 14.31 0.39
CA LEU A 275 -12.44 13.54 1.41
C LEU A 275 -12.41 14.35 2.70
N VAL A 276 -12.83 13.75 3.82
CA VAL A 276 -12.82 14.43 5.12
C VAL A 276 -11.95 13.65 6.09
N LEU A 277 -10.92 14.31 6.62
CA LEU A 277 -9.94 13.72 7.52
C LEU A 277 -10.06 14.32 8.91
N THR A 278 -10.21 13.47 9.93
CA THR A 278 -9.92 13.84 11.30
C THR A 278 -8.54 13.31 11.66
N LEU A 279 -7.64 14.17 12.09
CA LEU A 279 -6.27 13.77 12.43
C LEU A 279 -6.13 13.48 13.93
N TYR A 280 -5.26 12.54 14.30
CA TYR A 280 -4.86 12.33 15.69
C TYR A 280 -4.13 13.57 16.25
N ASN A 281 -3.38 14.27 15.42
CA ASN A 281 -2.75 15.54 15.77
C ASN A 281 -3.40 16.72 15.04
N PRO A 282 -4.37 17.43 15.67
CA PRO A 282 -5.06 18.57 15.03
C PRO A 282 -4.14 19.76 14.70
N SER A 283 -2.96 19.89 15.33
CA SER A 283 -2.04 20.99 15.04
C SER A 283 -1.47 20.93 13.62
N LEU A 284 -1.53 19.76 12.97
CA LEU A 284 -1.11 19.59 11.59
C LEU A 284 -2.12 20.10 10.57
N LEU A 285 -3.40 20.31 10.91
CA LEU A 285 -4.47 20.66 9.96
C LEU A 285 -4.09 21.85 9.07
N LYS A 286 -3.50 22.91 9.64
CA LYS A 286 -3.08 24.11 8.88
C LYS A 286 -1.81 23.90 8.03
N LYS A 287 -1.07 22.81 8.26
CA LYS A 287 0.16 22.48 7.55
C LYS A 287 -0.07 21.47 6.40
N VAL A 288 -1.24 20.82 6.35
CA VAL A 288 -1.54 19.80 5.34
C VAL A 288 -1.88 20.44 4.01
N ASN A 289 -1.16 20.01 2.98
CA ASN A 289 -1.47 20.29 1.57
C ASN A 289 -1.85 18.99 0.88
N CYS A 290 -2.88 19.03 0.04
CA CYS A 290 -3.33 17.86 -0.69
C CYS A 290 -3.22 18.06 -2.21
N PHE A 291 -2.94 16.96 -2.91
CA PHE A 291 -2.74 16.92 -4.36
C PHE A 291 -3.55 15.77 -4.95
N SER A 292 -4.22 16.03 -6.05
CA SER A 292 -4.87 15.00 -6.86
C SER A 292 -3.92 14.50 -7.94
N SER A 293 -3.91 13.19 -8.20
CA SER A 293 -3.13 12.61 -9.31
C SER A 293 -3.61 13.06 -10.69
N SER A 294 -4.83 13.60 -10.80
CA SER A 294 -5.43 14.05 -12.07
C SER A 294 -5.25 15.54 -12.34
N GLU A 295 -4.98 16.38 -11.32
CA GLU A 295 -4.95 17.84 -11.50
C GLU A 295 -3.89 18.60 -10.69
N GLY A 296 -3.08 17.91 -9.88
CA GLY A 296 -2.09 18.56 -9.00
C GLY A 296 -2.71 19.11 -7.71
N ALA A 297 -2.34 20.33 -7.29
CA ALA A 297 -2.78 20.90 -6.01
C ALA A 297 -4.29 21.14 -5.96
N ILE A 298 -4.95 20.62 -4.92
CA ILE A 298 -6.41 20.68 -4.72
C ILE A 298 -6.78 21.51 -3.48
N LYS A 299 -8.07 21.89 -3.40
CA LYS A 299 -8.59 22.74 -2.35
C LYS A 299 -8.65 21.99 -1.01
N THR A 300 -8.24 22.65 0.05
CA THR A 300 -8.41 22.20 1.43
C THR A 300 -9.10 23.26 2.26
N GLU A 301 -10.03 22.87 3.14
CA GLU A 301 -10.72 23.72 4.09
C GLU A 301 -10.70 23.05 5.47
N ILE A 302 -10.69 23.84 6.54
CA ILE A 302 -10.84 23.33 7.90
C ILE A 302 -12.24 23.73 8.38
N ILE A 303 -13.08 22.71 8.63
CA ILE A 303 -14.45 22.88 9.12
C ILE A 303 -14.62 21.97 10.34
N ASP A 304 -15.02 22.51 11.48
CA ASP A 304 -15.27 21.77 12.74
C ASP A 304 -14.11 20.85 13.17
N GLY A 305 -12.87 21.35 13.00
CA GLY A 305 -11.66 20.58 13.38
C GLY A 305 -11.32 19.42 12.45
N LYS A 306 -11.95 19.34 11.28
CA LYS A 306 -11.68 18.34 10.23
C LYS A 306 -11.12 19.02 8.98
N LEU A 307 -10.26 18.30 8.26
CA LEU A 307 -9.73 18.72 6.97
C LEU A 307 -10.67 18.21 5.86
N TRP A 308 -11.28 19.13 5.13
CA TRP A 308 -12.10 18.87 3.96
C TRP A 308 -11.28 19.10 2.71
N VAL A 309 -11.20 18.10 1.86
CA VAL A 309 -10.36 18.07 0.65
C VAL A 309 -11.23 17.81 -0.55
N GLN A 310 -11.17 18.65 -1.58
CA GLN A 310 -11.98 18.52 -2.78
C GLN A 310 -11.16 18.78 -4.05
N SER A 311 -11.41 17.98 -5.08
CA SER A 311 -10.92 18.20 -6.43
C SER A 311 -11.58 19.46 -7.04
N LYS A 312 -10.80 20.26 -7.79
CA LYS A 312 -11.34 21.43 -8.52
C LYS A 312 -12.12 20.98 -9.76
N GLN A 313 -11.65 19.89 -10.39
CA GLN A 313 -12.25 19.30 -11.58
C GLN A 313 -12.99 18.01 -11.22
N GLY A 314 -13.95 17.61 -12.06
CA GLY A 314 -14.58 16.30 -11.96
C GLY A 314 -13.57 15.18 -12.22
N PHE A 315 -13.73 14.07 -11.54
CA PHE A 315 -12.82 12.92 -11.72
C PHE A 315 -12.91 12.35 -13.14
N PRO A 316 -11.78 11.97 -13.74
CA PRO A 316 -11.80 11.07 -14.90
C PRO A 316 -12.25 9.67 -14.48
N GLU A 317 -12.68 8.85 -15.44
CA GLU A 317 -12.88 7.42 -15.20
C GLU A 317 -11.59 6.74 -14.71
N GLY A 318 -11.75 5.69 -13.88
CA GLY A 318 -10.65 4.91 -13.35
C GLY A 318 -10.18 5.38 -11.97
N ARG A 319 -8.88 5.47 -11.78
CA ARG A 319 -8.25 5.72 -10.48
C ARG A 319 -7.80 7.16 -10.32
N THR A 320 -8.27 7.82 -9.29
CA THR A 320 -7.73 9.10 -8.81
C THR A 320 -7.19 8.94 -7.40
N LYS A 321 -6.03 9.51 -7.09
CA LYS A 321 -5.42 9.49 -5.76
C LYS A 321 -5.33 10.89 -5.20
N PHE A 322 -5.77 11.06 -3.95
CA PHE A 322 -5.46 12.25 -3.16
C PHE A 322 -4.28 11.96 -2.26
N ASN A 323 -3.19 12.70 -2.46
CA ASN A 323 -1.98 12.64 -1.64
C ASN A 323 -1.97 13.86 -0.73
N CYS A 324 -2.03 13.65 0.58
CA CYS A 324 -2.00 14.72 1.58
C CYS A 324 -0.68 14.65 2.34
N THR A 325 0.06 15.76 2.38
CA THR A 325 1.37 15.86 3.02
C THR A 325 1.46 17.06 3.92
N ALA A 326 2.30 16.99 4.95
CA ALA A 326 2.64 18.12 5.81
C ALA A 326 4.12 18.08 6.18
N ALA A 327 4.77 19.24 6.28
CA ALA A 327 6.13 19.30 6.80
C ALA A 327 6.15 18.84 8.26
N SER A 328 7.14 18.02 8.63
CA SER A 328 7.36 17.64 10.02
C SER A 328 8.35 18.57 10.71
N ASP A 329 8.41 18.51 12.04
CA ASP A 329 9.40 19.24 12.82
C ASP A 329 10.82 18.60 12.72
N GLN A 330 10.91 17.42 12.12
CA GLN A 330 12.17 16.75 11.80
C GLN A 330 12.64 17.18 10.41
N ARG A 331 13.82 17.83 10.33
CA ARG A 331 14.37 18.35 9.08
C ARG A 331 14.43 17.28 7.97
N GLY A 332 13.87 17.60 6.81
CA GLY A 332 13.88 16.72 5.63
C GLY A 332 12.86 15.60 5.67
N ARG A 333 11.95 15.58 6.66
CA ARG A 333 10.87 14.58 6.74
C ARG A 333 9.51 15.24 6.54
N PHE A 334 8.58 14.48 5.98
CA PHE A 334 7.21 14.88 5.72
C PHE A 334 6.25 13.84 6.26
N TYR A 335 5.08 14.26 6.73
CA TYR A 335 3.93 13.39 6.96
C TYR A 335 3.27 13.07 5.62
N TRP A 336 2.78 11.84 5.46
CA TRP A 336 2.16 11.38 4.21
C TRP A 336 0.93 10.51 4.46
N PHE A 337 -0.14 10.77 3.70
CA PHE A 337 -1.34 9.96 3.62
C PHE A 337 -1.84 9.99 2.17
N THR A 338 -2.34 8.85 1.67
CA THR A 338 -2.93 8.75 0.33
C THR A 338 -4.27 8.04 0.39
N GLN A 339 -5.30 8.64 -0.24
CA GLN A 339 -6.60 8.04 -0.45
C GLN A 339 -6.83 7.75 -1.94
N LEU A 340 -7.25 6.52 -2.24
CA LEU A 340 -7.73 6.11 -3.55
C LEU A 340 -9.19 6.53 -3.74
N TRP A 341 -9.52 6.95 -4.95
CA TRP A 341 -10.87 7.09 -5.47
C TRP A 341 -11.03 6.24 -6.72
N LEU A 342 -12.20 5.62 -6.89
CA LEU A 342 -12.56 4.81 -8.05
C LEU A 342 -13.76 5.44 -8.74
N ALA A 343 -13.59 5.85 -10.00
CA ALA A 343 -14.65 6.48 -10.79
C ALA A 343 -15.10 5.57 -11.92
N THR A 344 -16.38 5.22 -11.92
CA THR A 344 -17.07 4.59 -13.06
C THR A 344 -17.34 5.62 -14.16
N ASP A 345 -17.90 5.21 -15.31
CA ASP A 345 -18.45 6.13 -16.26
C ASP A 345 -19.66 6.90 -15.66
N LYS A 346 -20.24 7.85 -16.39
CA LYS A 346 -21.40 8.63 -15.95
C LYS A 346 -22.65 7.79 -15.70
N ASN A 347 -22.74 6.61 -16.30
CA ASN A 347 -23.87 5.68 -16.16
C ASN A 347 -23.65 4.69 -14.99
N GLY A 348 -22.48 4.69 -14.37
CA GLY A 348 -22.11 3.78 -13.28
C GLY A 348 -21.49 2.46 -13.76
N ASN A 349 -21.08 2.36 -15.02
CA ASN A 349 -20.41 1.19 -15.56
C ASN A 349 -18.89 1.34 -15.45
N TRP A 350 -18.19 0.22 -15.30
CA TRP A 350 -16.75 0.20 -15.39
C TRP A 350 -16.30 0.26 -16.85
N SER A 351 -15.31 1.08 -17.15
CA SER A 351 -14.58 0.98 -18.41
C SER A 351 -13.78 -0.32 -18.43
N TYR A 352 -13.96 -1.11 -19.49
CA TYR A 352 -13.20 -2.36 -19.70
C TYR A 352 -11.97 -2.16 -20.61
N LYS A 353 -11.58 -0.92 -20.84
CA LYS A 353 -10.32 -0.60 -21.51
C LYS A 353 -9.21 -0.64 -20.45
N ASP A 354 -8.40 -1.67 -20.53
CA ASP A 354 -7.14 -1.77 -19.81
C ASP A 354 -6.08 -0.87 -20.45
#